data_56de9ec6c753eeaa267067bc93ced835
#
_entry.id   56de9ec6c753eeaa267067bc93ced835
#
_cell.length_a   1.000
_cell.length_b   1.000
_cell.length_c   1.000
_cell.angle_alpha   90.00
_cell.angle_beta   90.00
_cell.angle_gamma   90.00
#
_symmetry.space_group_name_H-M   'P 1'
#
loop_
_entity.id
_entity.type
_entity.pdbx_description
1 polymer ?
#
loop_
_entity_poly.entity_id
_entity_poly.type
_entity_poly.pdbx_seq_one_letter_code
_entity_poly.pdbx_strand_id
1 'polypeptide(L)'
;LSDDEIQRMVKDAEAHAEEDRKLMETVQARNGLDALVHSVKKSMAEHGDKIGGDEKAKIEAALKDAEDLLKQKDAAKEALESTTEALAKSAQKLGEAMYAQAQAQAGAAGTDGDGAGAAKEGDEKVVDAEYTEVKDRK
;
A
#
# COMPACT_ATOMS: atom_id res chain seq x y z
N LEU A 1 -13.97 -24.80 39.36
CA LEU A 1 -13.62 -23.40 39.16
C LEU A 1 -14.75 -22.49 39.64
N SER A 2 -14.38 -21.44 40.35
CA SER A 2 -15.36 -20.47 40.83
C SER A 2 -15.73 -19.53 39.67
N ASP A 3 -16.89 -18.88 39.85
CA ASP A 3 -17.32 -17.92 38.83
C ASP A 3 -16.32 -16.76 38.70
N ASP A 4 -15.74 -16.35 39.82
CA ASP A 4 -14.74 -15.27 39.79
C ASP A 4 -13.53 -15.67 38.99
N GLU A 5 -13.07 -16.89 39.12
CA GLU A 5 -11.95 -17.38 38.36
C GLU A 5 -12.25 -17.43 36.86
N ILE A 6 -13.44 -17.91 36.54
CA ILE A 6 -13.86 -17.97 35.14
C ILE A 6 -13.93 -16.56 34.55
N GLN A 7 -14.50 -15.62 35.27
CA GLN A 7 -14.59 -14.25 34.81
C GLN A 7 -13.20 -13.64 34.59
N ARG A 8 -12.30 -13.93 35.51
CA ARG A 8 -10.93 -13.42 35.38
C ARG A 8 -10.26 -14.00 34.14
N MET A 9 -10.44 -15.30 33.91
CA MET A 9 -9.86 -15.93 32.73
C MET A 9 -10.42 -15.35 31.45
N VAL A 10 -11.72 -15.08 31.42
CA VAL A 10 -12.36 -14.48 30.26
C VAL A 10 -11.82 -13.08 30.02
N LYS A 11 -11.70 -12.28 31.07
CA LYS A 11 -11.15 -10.93 30.93
C LYS A 11 -9.72 -10.96 30.43
N ASP A 12 -8.92 -11.87 30.98
CA ASP A 12 -7.53 -12.00 30.54
C ASP A 12 -7.47 -12.39 29.08
N ALA A 13 -8.31 -13.32 28.65
CA ALA A 13 -8.35 -13.77 27.28
C ALA A 13 -8.76 -12.63 26.34
N GLU A 14 -9.73 -11.84 26.77
CA GLU A 14 -10.17 -10.70 25.97
C GLU A 14 -9.10 -9.65 25.85
N ALA A 15 -8.38 -9.38 26.97
CA ALA A 15 -7.29 -8.43 26.96
C ALA A 15 -6.18 -8.88 26.02
N HIS A 16 -5.84 -10.16 26.07
CA HIS A 16 -4.79 -10.70 25.19
C HIS A 16 -5.24 -10.66 23.74
N ALA A 17 -6.50 -10.98 23.46
CA ALA A 17 -7.01 -10.94 22.10
C ALA A 17 -6.94 -9.53 21.53
N GLU A 18 -7.26 -8.55 22.37
CA GLU A 18 -7.20 -7.16 21.92
C GLU A 18 -5.77 -6.70 21.70
N GLU A 19 -4.87 -7.10 22.59
CA GLU A 19 -3.44 -6.78 22.40
C GLU A 19 -2.92 -7.42 21.13
N ASP A 20 -3.28 -8.66 20.87
CA ASP A 20 -2.86 -9.36 19.67
C ASP A 20 -3.40 -8.69 18.43
N ARG A 21 -4.65 -8.26 18.48
CA ARG A 21 -5.24 -7.56 17.34
C ARG A 21 -4.54 -6.25 17.06
N LYS A 22 -4.25 -5.49 18.11
CA LYS A 22 -3.54 -4.22 17.95
C LYS A 22 -2.14 -4.44 17.38
N LEU A 23 -1.47 -5.48 17.87
CA LEU A 23 -0.15 -5.80 17.37
C LEU A 23 -0.21 -6.17 15.89
N MET A 24 -1.19 -6.98 15.52
CA MET A 24 -1.37 -7.37 14.13
C MET A 24 -1.64 -6.15 13.26
N GLU A 25 -2.50 -5.24 13.72
CA GLU A 25 -2.81 -4.04 12.98
C GLU A 25 -1.57 -3.17 12.79
N THR A 26 -0.76 -3.09 13.83
CA THR A 26 0.50 -2.34 13.75
C THR A 26 1.46 -2.96 12.76
N VAL A 27 1.56 -4.29 12.78
CA VAL A 27 2.42 -5.00 11.83
C VAL A 27 1.93 -4.76 10.40
N GLN A 28 0.63 -4.82 10.19
CA GLN A 28 0.05 -4.58 8.88
C GLN A 28 0.33 -3.15 8.41
N ALA A 29 0.21 -2.18 9.32
CA ALA A 29 0.49 -0.80 8.99
C ALA A 29 1.97 -0.62 8.62
N ARG A 30 2.86 -1.28 9.36
CA ARG A 30 4.28 -1.23 9.08
C ARG A 30 4.60 -1.85 7.73
N ASN A 31 4.02 -3.00 7.45
CA ASN A 31 4.23 -3.67 6.17
C ASN A 31 3.71 -2.84 5.02
N GLY A 32 2.56 -2.20 5.21
CA GLY A 32 2.00 -1.31 4.20
C GLY A 32 2.90 -0.13 3.90
N LEU A 33 3.45 0.48 4.95
CA LEU A 33 4.36 1.60 4.76
C LEU A 33 5.64 1.14 4.07
N ASP A 34 6.17 0.01 4.48
CA ASP A 34 7.38 -0.54 3.88
C ASP A 34 7.18 -0.79 2.39
N ALA A 35 6.06 -1.39 2.03
CA ALA A 35 5.74 -1.65 0.63
C ALA A 35 5.61 -0.35 -0.16
N LEU A 36 4.98 0.64 0.43
CA LEU A 36 4.82 1.94 -0.23
C LEU A 36 6.17 2.62 -0.43
N VAL A 37 7.04 2.54 0.57
CA VAL A 37 8.39 3.11 0.46
C VAL A 37 9.13 2.50 -0.72
N HIS A 38 9.10 1.17 -0.83
CA HIS A 38 9.77 0.49 -1.93
C HIS A 38 9.18 0.89 -3.27
N SER A 39 7.86 0.95 -3.35
CA SER A 39 7.16 1.32 -4.56
C SER A 39 7.50 2.74 -5.00
N VAL A 40 7.48 3.68 -4.06
CA VAL A 40 7.77 5.08 -4.36
C VAL A 40 9.22 5.25 -4.77
N LYS A 41 10.14 4.57 -4.10
CA LYS A 41 11.56 4.63 -4.47
C LYS A 41 11.78 4.15 -5.89
N LYS A 42 11.13 3.05 -6.24
CA LYS A 42 11.25 2.51 -7.59
C LYS A 42 10.71 3.50 -8.61
N SER A 43 9.55 4.06 -8.34
CA SER A 43 8.94 5.04 -9.23
C SER A 43 9.80 6.28 -9.36
N MET A 44 10.40 6.72 -8.26
CA MET A 44 11.32 7.86 -8.30
C MET A 44 12.54 7.58 -9.15
N ALA A 45 13.07 6.37 -9.07
CA ALA A 45 14.22 6.00 -9.89
C ALA A 45 13.89 6.00 -11.36
N GLU A 46 12.68 5.58 -11.70
CA GLU A 46 12.27 5.46 -13.09
C GLU A 46 11.69 6.75 -13.66
N HIS A 47 10.98 7.51 -12.86
CA HIS A 47 10.21 8.65 -13.34
C HIS A 47 10.45 9.94 -12.57
N GLY A 48 11.43 9.97 -11.69
CA GLY A 48 11.67 11.14 -10.86
C GLY A 48 12.01 12.39 -11.62
N ASP A 49 12.61 12.25 -12.79
CA ASP A 49 12.98 13.39 -13.63
C ASP A 49 11.78 13.96 -14.39
N LYS A 50 10.62 13.33 -14.29
CA LYS A 50 9.40 13.78 -14.94
C LYS A 50 8.60 14.76 -14.10
N ILE A 51 8.99 14.93 -12.84
CA ILE A 51 8.31 15.85 -11.92
C ILE A 51 9.26 16.99 -11.60
N GLY A 52 8.67 18.08 -11.08
CA GLY A 52 9.46 19.24 -10.72
C GLY A 52 10.36 18.98 -9.53
N GLY A 53 11.43 19.77 -9.42
CA GLY A 53 12.37 19.62 -8.31
C GLY A 53 11.72 19.76 -6.95
N ASP A 54 10.75 20.67 -6.83
CA ASP A 54 10.03 20.87 -5.57
C ASP A 54 9.26 19.63 -5.17
N GLU A 55 8.56 19.02 -6.13
CA GLU A 55 7.79 17.82 -5.86
C GLU A 55 8.70 16.64 -5.52
N LYS A 56 9.80 16.53 -6.24
CA LYS A 56 10.78 15.51 -5.99
C LYS A 56 11.34 15.63 -4.57
N ALA A 57 11.66 16.83 -4.16
CA ALA A 57 12.19 17.09 -2.81
C ALA A 57 11.17 16.71 -1.74
N LYS A 58 9.90 16.99 -1.99
CA LYS A 58 8.84 16.62 -1.05
C LYS A 58 8.73 15.12 -0.90
N ILE A 59 8.80 14.42 -2.02
CA ILE A 59 8.71 12.96 -1.99
C ILE A 59 9.92 12.37 -1.28
N GLU A 60 11.11 12.90 -1.54
CA GLU A 60 12.30 12.42 -0.88
C GLU A 60 12.26 12.64 0.62
N ALA A 61 11.75 13.80 1.04
CA ALA A 61 11.58 14.07 2.46
C ALA A 61 10.60 13.11 3.11
N ALA A 62 9.48 12.85 2.43
CA ALA A 62 8.48 11.92 2.94
C ALA A 62 9.04 10.49 3.01
N LEU A 63 9.85 10.11 2.03
CA LEU A 63 10.50 8.81 2.04
C LEU A 63 11.43 8.68 3.22
N LYS A 64 12.20 9.70 3.48
CA LYS A 64 13.14 9.68 4.61
C LYS A 64 12.38 9.55 5.92
N ASP A 65 11.32 10.32 6.09
CA ASP A 65 10.50 10.24 7.29
C ASP A 65 9.95 8.84 7.48
N ALA A 66 9.48 8.25 6.38
CA ALA A 66 8.93 6.90 6.44
C ALA A 66 9.99 5.88 6.82
N GLU A 67 11.16 5.99 6.22
CA GLU A 67 12.26 5.07 6.52
C GLU A 67 12.71 5.20 7.96
N ASP A 68 12.80 6.42 8.46
CA ASP A 68 13.18 6.65 9.84
C ASP A 68 12.16 6.03 10.80
N LEU A 69 10.88 6.19 10.48
CA LEU A 69 9.83 5.61 11.31
C LEU A 69 9.88 4.08 11.27
N LEU A 70 10.17 3.51 10.12
CA LEU A 70 10.27 2.05 10.00
C LEU A 70 11.42 1.48 10.82
N LYS A 71 12.44 2.28 11.10
CA LYS A 71 13.54 1.85 11.94
C LYS A 71 13.16 1.80 13.41
N GLN A 72 12.10 2.48 13.80
CA GLN A 72 11.63 2.48 15.17
C GLN A 72 10.82 1.21 15.42
N LYS A 73 11.27 0.39 16.32
CA LYS A 73 10.62 -0.89 16.61
C LYS A 73 9.26 -0.70 17.26
N ASP A 74 9.10 0.38 18.01
CA ASP A 74 7.90 0.63 18.77
C ASP A 74 7.03 1.72 18.15
N ALA A 75 7.18 1.94 16.84
CA ALA A 75 6.36 2.93 16.15
C ALA A 75 4.88 2.57 16.31
N ALA A 76 4.07 3.58 16.64
CA ALA A 76 2.65 3.40 16.85
C ALA A 76 1.93 3.22 15.53
N LYS A 77 0.83 2.47 15.56
CA LYS A 77 0.01 2.25 14.38
C LYS A 77 -0.41 3.58 13.76
N GLU A 78 -0.83 4.54 14.58
CA GLU A 78 -1.28 5.84 14.09
C GLU A 78 -0.16 6.58 13.35
N ALA A 79 1.04 6.52 13.88
CA ALA A 79 2.18 7.14 13.23
C ALA A 79 2.49 6.47 11.90
N LEU A 80 2.42 5.15 11.87
CA LEU A 80 2.67 4.40 10.64
C LEU A 80 1.63 4.71 9.58
N GLU A 81 0.36 4.77 9.98
CA GLU A 81 -0.72 5.08 9.05
C GLU A 81 -0.65 6.52 8.56
N SER A 82 -0.36 7.44 9.47
CA SER A 82 -0.24 8.86 9.12
C SER A 82 0.89 9.07 8.14
N THR A 83 2.03 8.43 8.39
CA THR A 83 3.18 8.54 7.50
C THR A 83 2.91 7.91 6.15
N THR A 84 2.19 6.78 6.14
CA THR A 84 1.78 6.14 4.90
C THR A 84 0.93 7.08 4.06
N GLU A 85 -0.02 7.74 4.72
CA GLU A 85 -0.90 8.68 4.03
C GLU A 85 -0.12 9.88 3.50
N ALA A 86 0.79 10.42 4.31
CA ALA A 86 1.59 11.56 3.90
C ALA A 86 2.47 11.20 2.70
N LEU A 87 3.07 10.02 2.73
CA LEU A 87 3.90 9.57 1.62
C LEU A 87 3.07 9.36 0.36
N ALA A 88 1.89 8.77 0.52
CA ALA A 88 1.00 8.57 -0.62
C ALA A 88 0.60 9.89 -1.25
N LYS A 89 0.30 10.89 -0.44
CA LYS A 89 -0.06 12.20 -0.95
C LYS A 89 1.12 12.86 -1.66
N SER A 90 2.30 12.78 -1.07
CA SER A 90 3.48 13.34 -1.69
C SER A 90 3.79 12.67 -3.02
N ALA A 91 3.56 11.36 -3.08
CA ALA A 91 3.82 10.60 -4.29
C ALA A 91 2.72 10.74 -5.34
N GLN A 92 1.64 11.40 -5.01
CA GLN A 92 0.52 11.56 -5.94
C GLN A 92 0.96 12.26 -7.23
N LYS A 93 1.78 13.27 -7.10
CA LYS A 93 2.29 13.99 -8.28
C LYS A 93 3.12 13.07 -9.16
N LEU A 94 3.89 12.21 -8.55
CA LEU A 94 4.67 11.22 -9.30
C LEU A 94 3.74 10.27 -10.05
N GLY A 95 2.69 9.81 -9.39
CA GLY A 95 1.69 8.96 -10.03
C GLY A 95 1.01 9.66 -11.19
N GLU A 96 0.68 10.94 -11.01
CA GLU A 96 0.07 11.72 -12.08
C GLU A 96 1.02 11.86 -13.27
N ALA A 97 2.29 12.10 -13.00
CA ALA A 97 3.28 12.22 -14.06
C ALA A 97 3.45 10.90 -14.81
N MET A 98 3.45 9.79 -14.09
CA MET A 98 3.54 8.46 -14.71
C MET A 98 2.33 8.20 -15.59
N TYR A 99 1.16 8.56 -15.10
CA TYR A 99 -0.08 8.34 -15.84
C TYR A 99 -0.11 9.21 -17.10
N ALA A 100 0.29 10.47 -16.97
CA ALA A 100 0.33 11.38 -18.11
C ALA A 100 1.30 10.87 -19.18
N GLN A 101 2.45 10.34 -18.75
CA GLN A 101 3.41 9.79 -19.69
C GLN A 101 2.86 8.55 -20.37
N ALA A 102 2.20 7.69 -19.62
CA ALA A 102 1.61 6.49 -20.20
C ALA A 102 0.56 6.85 -21.25
N GLN A 103 -0.24 7.87 -20.98
CA GLN A 103 -1.23 8.33 -21.94
C GLN A 103 -0.59 8.94 -23.16
N ALA A 104 0.48 9.70 -22.95
CA ALA A 104 1.19 10.31 -24.09
C ALA A 104 1.77 9.24 -24.99
N GLN A 105 2.35 8.21 -24.39
CA GLN A 105 2.91 7.11 -25.17
C GLN A 105 1.83 6.33 -25.87
N ALA A 106 0.72 6.08 -25.22
CA ALA A 106 -0.41 5.39 -25.82
C ALA A 106 -0.98 6.20 -26.98
N GLY A 107 -1.09 7.52 -26.79
CA GLY A 107 -1.57 8.39 -27.85
C GLY A 107 -0.61 8.44 -29.03
N ALA A 108 0.68 8.47 -28.76
CA ALA A 108 1.68 8.50 -29.83
C ALA A 108 1.70 7.18 -30.58
N ALA A 109 1.46 6.08 -29.89
CA ALA A 109 1.49 4.74 -30.50
C ALA A 109 0.12 4.29 -31.00
N GLY A 110 -0.89 5.11 -30.99
CA GLY A 110 -2.21 4.87 -31.54
C GLY A 110 -2.70 3.43 -31.54
N THR A 111 -2.12 2.61 -32.36
CA THR A 111 -2.54 1.22 -32.48
C THR A 111 -2.21 0.39 -31.25
N ASP A 112 -1.13 0.72 -30.62
CA ASP A 112 -0.71 -0.04 -29.43
C ASP A 112 -1.67 0.19 -28.25
N GLY A 113 -2.30 1.34 -28.22
CA GLY A 113 -3.27 1.62 -27.19
C GLY A 113 -4.41 0.64 -27.17
N ASP A 114 -4.86 0.26 -28.34
CA ASP A 114 -5.94 -0.70 -28.44
C ASP A 114 -5.52 -2.07 -27.94
N GLY A 115 -4.31 -2.46 -28.28
CA GLY A 115 -3.80 -3.74 -27.82
C GLY A 115 -3.68 -3.79 -26.31
N ALA A 116 -3.25 -2.70 -25.70
CA ALA A 116 -3.14 -2.62 -24.26
C ALA A 116 -4.50 -2.75 -23.61
N GLY A 117 -5.51 -2.13 -24.22
CA GLY A 117 -6.86 -2.24 -23.70
C GLY A 117 -7.37 -3.66 -23.72
N ALA A 118 -7.11 -4.34 -24.81
CA ALA A 118 -7.53 -5.73 -24.94
C ALA A 118 -6.86 -6.62 -23.92
N ALA A 119 -5.60 -6.42 -23.69
CA ALA A 119 -4.87 -7.20 -22.70
C ALA A 119 -5.44 -6.99 -21.31
N LYS A 120 -5.80 -5.76 -21.01
CA LYS A 120 -6.39 -5.43 -19.72
C LYS A 120 -7.70 -6.17 -19.52
N GLU A 121 -8.52 -6.21 -20.56
CA GLU A 121 -9.77 -6.93 -20.47
C GLU A 121 -9.54 -8.42 -20.26
N GLY A 122 -8.53 -8.94 -20.91
CA GLY A 122 -8.19 -10.33 -20.73
C GLY A 122 -7.82 -10.66 -19.31
N ASP A 123 -7.07 -9.77 -18.69
CA ASP A 123 -6.68 -9.96 -17.30
C ASP A 123 -7.91 -9.99 -16.40
N GLU A 124 -8.84 -9.09 -16.63
CA GLU A 124 -10.06 -9.08 -15.83
C GLU A 124 -10.85 -10.35 -15.99
N LYS A 125 -10.92 -10.85 -17.20
CA LYS A 125 -11.63 -12.11 -17.45
C LYS A 125 -10.97 -13.26 -16.73
N VAL A 126 -9.65 -13.28 -16.71
CA VAL A 126 -8.92 -14.35 -16.03
C VAL A 126 -9.24 -14.34 -14.55
N VAL A 127 -9.27 -13.15 -13.96
CA VAL A 127 -9.59 -13.02 -12.53
C VAL A 127 -11.00 -13.52 -12.27
N ASP A 128 -11.93 -13.15 -13.11
CA ASP A 128 -13.32 -13.60 -12.95
C ASP A 128 -13.44 -15.10 -13.05
N ALA A 129 -12.71 -15.71 -13.99
CA ALA A 129 -12.76 -17.15 -14.16
C ALA A 129 -12.23 -17.86 -12.93
N GLU A 130 -11.15 -17.36 -12.38
CA GLU A 130 -10.60 -17.96 -11.16
C GLU A 130 -11.59 -17.88 -10.01
N TYR A 131 -12.24 -16.75 -9.91
CA TYR A 131 -13.21 -16.55 -8.86
C TYR A 131 -14.37 -17.52 -9.00
N THR A 132 -14.82 -17.73 -10.21
CA THR A 132 -15.90 -18.67 -10.49
C THR A 132 -15.50 -20.08 -10.13
N GLU A 133 -14.28 -20.47 -10.44
CA GLU A 133 -13.80 -21.80 -10.10
C GLU A 133 -13.83 -22.05 -8.60
N VAL A 134 -13.44 -21.05 -7.83
CA VAL A 134 -13.47 -21.18 -6.37
C VAL A 134 -14.88 -21.45 -5.90
N LYS A 135 -15.86 -20.77 -6.47
CA LYS A 135 -17.25 -21.02 -6.13
C LYS A 135 -17.68 -22.44 -6.48
N ASP A 136 -17.26 -22.90 -7.62
CA ASP A 136 -17.67 -24.22 -8.09
C ASP A 136 -17.17 -25.33 -7.18
N ARG A 137 -16.06 -25.10 -6.53
CA ARG A 137 -15.51 -26.11 -5.65
C ARG A 137 -16.34 -26.38 -4.43
N LYS A 138 -17.16 -25.45 -4.06
CA LYS A 138 -18.05 -25.71 -2.94
C LYS A 138 -19.05 -26.77 -3.26
#